data_e9843f54fdb4874319d5a8a2dd667a1c
#
_entry.id   e9843f54fdb4874319d5a8a2dd667a1c
#
_cell.length_a   1.000
_cell.length_b   1.000
_cell.length_c   1.000
_cell.angle_alpha   90.00
_cell.angle_beta   90.00
_cell.angle_gamma   90.00
#
_symmetry.space_group_name_H-M   'P 1'
#
loop_
_entity.id
_entity.type
_entity.pdbx_description
1 polymer ?
#
loop_
_entity_poly.entity_id
_entity_poly.type
_entity_poly.pdbx_seq_one_letter_code
_entity_poly.pdbx_strand_id
1 'polypeptide(L)'
;NWQPQVEQEREAVAFLPARILMQDFTGLPVVNDFSALRAAMQRAGKDPEIVNPHIPADLVIDHSVTVEAFACPNAQQINEEREFQLNRERYEFLKWSQKAFRNLRVLPPGLGICHQVNLEYLAKVAFVEDNGNMAFVYPDSVMGTDSHTPMVNGLGVAGWGVGGIEALAAMLGYPSEFPIPDVIGIELTGELPAEIGRASCRER
;
A
#
# COMPACT_ATOMS: atom_id res chain seq x y z
N ASN A 1 -23.72 2.65 -15.66
CA ASN A 1 -24.96 3.38 -15.31
C ASN A 1 -24.82 3.97 -13.93
N TRP A 2 -24.21 5.15 -13.83
CA TRP A 2 -24.18 5.90 -12.60
C TRP A 2 -25.55 6.57 -12.39
N GLN A 3 -26.31 6.08 -11.43
CA GLN A 3 -27.51 6.73 -10.93
C GLN A 3 -27.41 6.86 -9.41
N PRO A 4 -27.40 8.08 -8.88
CA PRO A 4 -27.22 8.32 -7.44
C PRO A 4 -28.51 8.11 -6.65
N GLN A 5 -29.21 7.05 -6.86
CA GLN A 5 -30.32 6.66 -6.01
C GLN A 5 -30.72 5.20 -6.22
N VAL A 6 -30.81 4.50 -5.18
CA VAL A 6 -31.85 3.58 -4.71
C VAL A 6 -31.21 2.66 -3.68
N GLU A 7 -31.86 2.45 -2.57
CA GLU A 7 -31.65 1.32 -1.65
C GLU A 7 -31.95 0.00 -2.40
N GLN A 8 -31.03 -0.39 -3.28
CA GLN A 8 -31.01 -1.73 -3.86
C GLN A 8 -29.95 -2.54 -3.14
N GLU A 9 -30.24 -3.80 -2.87
CA GLU A 9 -29.22 -4.78 -2.53
C GLU A 9 -28.13 -4.70 -3.61
N ARG A 10 -26.94 -4.25 -3.22
CA ARG A 10 -25.84 -4.07 -4.15
C ARG A 10 -25.19 -5.42 -4.41
N GLU A 11 -25.06 -5.74 -5.66
CA GLU A 11 -24.29 -6.89 -6.10
C GLU A 11 -22.84 -6.77 -5.61
N ALA A 12 -22.32 -7.82 -5.00
CA ALA A 12 -20.91 -7.89 -4.63
C ALA A 12 -20.08 -8.23 -5.87
N VAL A 13 -18.95 -7.56 -6.03
CA VAL A 13 -17.97 -7.80 -7.09
C VAL A 13 -16.70 -8.35 -6.49
N ALA A 14 -16.25 -9.50 -7.00
CA ALA A 14 -14.94 -10.03 -6.69
C ALA A 14 -13.86 -9.14 -7.34
N PHE A 15 -12.98 -8.59 -6.54
CA PHE A 15 -11.97 -7.62 -6.98
C PHE A 15 -10.58 -7.99 -6.47
N LEU A 16 -9.61 -8.01 -7.38
CA LEU A 16 -8.18 -8.12 -7.08
C LEU A 16 -7.50 -6.82 -7.53
N PRO A 17 -6.80 -6.09 -6.63
CA PRO A 17 -6.16 -4.84 -7.01
C PRO A 17 -4.93 -5.08 -7.89
N ALA A 18 -4.53 -4.05 -8.63
CA ALA A 18 -3.30 -4.07 -9.41
C ALA A 18 -2.03 -4.13 -8.53
N ARG A 19 -2.11 -3.59 -7.31
CA ARG A 19 -0.99 -3.55 -6.35
C ARG A 19 -1.47 -3.40 -4.91
N ILE A 20 -0.56 -3.74 -4.00
CA ILE A 20 -0.72 -3.52 -2.55
C ILE A 20 0.24 -2.41 -2.10
N LEU A 21 -0.23 -1.55 -1.21
CA LEU A 21 0.60 -0.56 -0.53
C LEU A 21 0.49 -0.75 0.99
N MET A 22 1.61 -1.00 1.63
CA MET A 22 1.67 -1.25 3.07
C MET A 22 2.53 -0.19 3.76
N GLN A 23 2.12 0.20 4.94
CA GLN A 23 2.98 0.90 5.89
C GLN A 23 3.70 -0.12 6.78
N ASP A 24 4.74 0.29 7.48
CA ASP A 24 5.64 -0.62 8.19
C ASP A 24 5.00 -1.35 9.39
N PHE A 25 4.06 -0.75 10.12
CA PHE A 25 3.44 -1.41 11.27
C PHE A 25 2.50 -2.56 10.87
N THR A 26 1.78 -2.40 9.77
CA THR A 26 0.87 -3.44 9.27
C THR A 26 1.54 -4.35 8.25
N GLY A 27 2.48 -3.84 7.47
CA GLY A 27 3.19 -4.59 6.45
C GLY A 27 4.19 -5.59 7.00
N LEU A 28 4.88 -5.26 8.10
CA LEU A 28 5.84 -6.18 8.72
C LEU A 28 5.19 -7.51 9.16
N PRO A 29 4.04 -7.53 9.86
CA PRO A 29 3.33 -8.77 10.14
C PRO A 29 2.96 -9.56 8.89
N VAL A 30 2.48 -8.91 7.83
CA VAL A 30 2.14 -9.57 6.56
C VAL A 30 3.36 -10.26 5.95
N VAL A 31 4.52 -9.59 5.91
CA VAL A 31 5.76 -10.19 5.41
C VAL A 31 6.23 -11.34 6.30
N ASN A 32 6.02 -11.24 7.62
CA ASN A 32 6.30 -12.34 8.54
C ASN A 32 5.41 -13.56 8.25
N ASP A 33 4.13 -13.34 7.95
CA ASP A 33 3.21 -14.43 7.57
C ASP A 33 3.63 -15.12 6.28
N PHE A 34 4.11 -14.39 5.26
CA PHE A 34 4.72 -15.00 4.07
C PHE A 34 5.94 -15.86 4.43
N SER A 35 6.75 -15.43 5.36
CA SER A 35 7.91 -16.22 5.84
C SER A 35 7.47 -17.49 6.57
N ALA A 36 6.41 -17.39 7.39
CA ALA A 36 5.82 -18.53 8.08
C ALA A 36 5.19 -19.52 7.10
N LEU A 37 4.55 -19.06 6.04
CA LEU A 37 4.02 -19.89 4.96
C LEU A 37 5.14 -20.66 4.24
N ARG A 38 6.27 -20.02 3.91
CA ARG A 38 7.45 -20.71 3.35
C ARG A 38 7.97 -21.81 4.27
N ALA A 39 8.09 -21.50 5.57
CA ALA A 39 8.50 -22.49 6.56
C ALA A 39 7.50 -23.67 6.67
N ALA A 40 6.21 -23.40 6.56
CA ALA A 40 5.18 -24.44 6.54
C ALA A 40 5.29 -25.32 5.28
N MET A 41 5.52 -24.75 4.11
CA MET A 41 5.75 -25.47 2.87
C MET A 41 6.98 -26.39 2.97
N GLN A 42 8.07 -25.88 3.52
CA GLN A 42 9.29 -26.67 3.74
C GLN A 42 9.03 -27.86 4.67
N ARG A 43 8.32 -27.64 5.79
CA ARG A 43 7.95 -28.74 6.71
C ARG A 43 7.04 -29.76 6.04
N ALA A 44 6.22 -29.35 5.08
CA ALA A 44 5.37 -30.24 4.30
C ALA A 44 6.11 -30.94 3.14
N GLY A 45 7.42 -30.77 3.00
CA GLY A 45 8.22 -31.33 1.92
C GLY A 45 7.93 -30.76 0.52
N LYS A 46 7.36 -29.53 0.50
CA LYS A 46 7.05 -28.80 -0.73
C LYS A 46 8.05 -27.65 -0.95
N ASP A 47 8.14 -27.18 -2.19
CA ASP A 47 9.00 -26.06 -2.54
C ASP A 47 8.52 -24.75 -1.88
N PRO A 48 9.29 -24.13 -0.98
CA PRO A 48 8.93 -22.88 -0.36
C PRO A 48 8.98 -21.69 -1.34
N GLU A 49 9.72 -21.80 -2.44
CA GLU A 49 9.88 -20.70 -3.41
C GLU A 49 8.61 -20.40 -4.22
N ILE A 50 7.59 -21.25 -4.14
CA ILE A 50 6.29 -20.98 -4.74
C ILE A 50 5.51 -19.89 -3.96
N VAL A 51 5.84 -19.69 -2.68
CA VAL A 51 5.20 -18.67 -1.83
C VAL A 51 5.82 -17.32 -2.11
N ASN A 52 5.12 -16.51 -2.88
CA ASN A 52 5.48 -15.12 -3.23
C ASN A 52 4.20 -14.30 -3.34
N PRO A 53 4.28 -12.98 -3.17
CA PRO A 53 3.19 -12.09 -3.57
C PRO A 53 2.82 -12.30 -5.04
N HIS A 54 1.54 -12.56 -5.28
CA HIS A 54 1.01 -12.76 -6.63
C HIS A 54 0.93 -11.47 -7.42
N ILE A 55 0.67 -10.38 -6.72
CA ILE A 55 0.62 -9.02 -7.26
C ILE A 55 1.72 -8.15 -6.63
N PRO A 56 2.16 -7.06 -7.28
CA PRO A 56 3.15 -6.16 -6.73
C PRO A 56 2.75 -5.60 -5.38
N ALA A 57 3.67 -5.61 -4.43
CA ALA A 57 3.46 -5.10 -3.09
C ALA A 57 4.62 -4.18 -2.68
N ASP A 58 4.28 -2.97 -2.27
CA ASP A 58 5.20 -1.97 -1.75
C ASP A 58 4.99 -1.82 -0.23
N LEU A 59 6.09 -1.85 0.51
CA LEU A 59 6.11 -1.57 1.94
C LEU A 59 6.94 -0.30 2.16
N VAL A 60 6.31 0.74 2.69
CA VAL A 60 6.96 2.02 2.98
C VAL A 60 7.22 2.13 4.48
N ILE A 61 8.46 2.47 4.84
CA ILE A 61 8.86 2.66 6.23
C ILE A 61 8.72 4.14 6.55
N ASP A 62 7.70 4.49 7.32
CA ASP A 62 7.39 5.87 7.66
C ASP A 62 6.76 6.06 9.04
N HIS A 63 5.94 5.15 9.51
CA HIS A 63 5.19 5.28 10.75
C HIS A 63 6.03 4.97 12.00
N SER A 64 7.08 4.16 11.85
CA SER A 64 7.96 3.80 12.97
C SER A 64 9.03 4.85 13.26
N VAL A 65 9.27 5.76 12.34
CA VAL A 65 10.33 6.78 12.48
C VAL A 65 9.96 7.79 13.56
N THR A 66 10.76 7.84 14.61
CA THR A 66 10.57 8.75 15.74
C THR A 66 11.44 9.98 15.58
N VAL A 67 10.86 11.16 15.80
CA VAL A 67 11.60 12.44 15.79
C VAL A 67 12.21 12.68 17.16
N GLU A 68 13.51 12.45 17.30
CA GLU A 68 14.29 12.73 18.52
C GLU A 68 15.03 14.07 18.42
N ALA A 69 15.48 14.43 17.23
CA ALA A 69 16.15 15.71 16.95
C ALA A 69 15.27 16.59 16.06
N PHE A 70 15.20 17.88 16.38
CA PHE A 70 14.44 18.89 15.64
C PHE A 70 15.12 20.25 15.72
N ALA A 71 14.74 21.15 14.83
CA ALA A 71 15.22 22.54 14.79
C ALA A 71 16.75 22.68 14.72
N CYS A 72 17.45 21.68 14.18
CA CYS A 72 18.88 21.75 13.90
C CYS A 72 19.17 21.26 12.47
N PRO A 73 20.27 21.74 11.82
CA PRO A 73 20.55 21.44 10.40
C PRO A 73 20.68 19.94 10.07
N ASN A 74 21.11 19.12 11.02
CA ASN A 74 21.34 17.70 10.85
C ASN A 74 20.26 16.83 11.53
N ALA A 75 19.11 17.39 11.87
CA ALA A 75 18.03 16.68 12.56
C ALA A 75 17.58 15.43 11.79
N GLN A 76 17.41 15.53 10.49
CA GLN A 76 17.02 14.40 9.65
C GLN A 76 18.04 13.24 9.75
N GLN A 77 19.31 13.54 9.59
CA GLN A 77 20.36 12.52 9.66
C GLN A 77 20.39 11.83 11.04
N ILE A 78 20.28 12.61 12.12
CA ILE A 78 20.26 12.07 13.49
C ILE A 78 19.07 11.12 13.67
N ASN A 79 17.89 11.51 13.21
CA ASN A 79 16.68 10.69 13.33
C ASN A 79 16.77 9.41 12.51
N GLU A 80 17.30 9.46 11.28
CA GLU A 80 17.51 8.28 10.44
C GLU A 80 18.53 7.31 11.05
N GLU A 81 19.68 7.82 11.51
CA GLU A 81 20.69 6.99 12.19
C GLU A 81 20.12 6.32 13.45
N ARG A 82 19.31 7.06 14.20
CA ARG A 82 18.68 6.54 15.41
C ARG A 82 17.64 5.47 15.10
N GLU A 83 16.83 5.67 14.07
CA GLU A 83 15.86 4.70 13.58
C GLU A 83 16.55 3.37 13.21
N PHE A 84 17.62 3.43 12.43
CA PHE A 84 18.39 2.23 12.06
C PHE A 84 19.02 1.52 13.25
N GLN A 85 19.48 2.25 14.25
CA GLN A 85 20.03 1.67 15.47
C GLN A 85 18.97 0.94 16.30
N LEU A 86 17.81 1.56 16.52
CA LEU A 86 16.73 1.03 17.33
C LEU A 86 16.03 -0.16 16.69
N ASN A 87 15.89 -0.14 15.38
CA ASN A 87 15.08 -1.11 14.63
C ASN A 87 15.93 -2.01 13.72
N ARG A 88 17.19 -2.25 14.10
CA ARG A 88 18.16 -3.01 13.30
C ARG A 88 17.62 -4.37 12.83
N GLU A 89 17.08 -5.16 13.75
CA GLU A 89 16.54 -6.50 13.42
C GLU A 89 15.40 -6.44 12.40
N ARG A 90 14.54 -5.44 12.53
CA ARG A 90 13.46 -5.18 11.56
C ARG A 90 14.03 -4.90 10.17
N TYR A 91 15.03 -4.04 10.08
CA TYR A 91 15.65 -3.70 8.78
C TYR A 91 16.40 -4.87 8.16
N GLU A 92 17.09 -5.66 8.97
CA GLU A 92 17.74 -6.90 8.50
C GLU A 92 16.71 -7.88 7.94
N PHE A 93 15.58 -8.06 8.61
CA PHE A 93 14.47 -8.90 8.14
C PHE A 93 13.85 -8.36 6.85
N LEU A 94 13.53 -7.08 6.77
CA LEU A 94 12.95 -6.47 5.57
C LEU A 94 13.92 -6.52 4.38
N LYS A 95 15.21 -6.31 4.62
CA LYS A 95 16.24 -6.42 3.59
C LYS A 95 16.38 -7.86 3.07
N TRP A 96 16.26 -8.84 3.93
CA TRP A 96 16.19 -10.24 3.53
C TRP A 96 14.92 -10.52 2.74
N SER A 97 13.77 -10.08 3.22
CA SER A 97 12.47 -10.31 2.61
C SER A 97 12.39 -9.78 1.18
N GLN A 98 12.92 -8.59 0.92
CA GLN A 98 12.97 -8.01 -0.43
C GLN A 98 13.82 -8.83 -1.41
N LYS A 99 14.78 -9.61 -0.91
CA LYS A 99 15.56 -10.56 -1.73
C LYS A 99 14.89 -11.91 -1.86
N ALA A 100 14.19 -12.34 -0.81
CA ALA A 100 13.57 -13.66 -0.73
C ALA A 100 12.26 -13.71 -1.52
N PHE A 101 11.47 -12.64 -1.51
CA PHE A 101 10.16 -12.60 -2.16
C PHE A 101 10.21 -11.80 -3.45
N ARG A 102 9.70 -12.40 -4.53
CA ARG A 102 9.42 -11.69 -5.77
C ARG A 102 8.20 -10.79 -5.57
N ASN A 103 8.10 -9.72 -6.33
CA ASN A 103 7.00 -8.73 -6.26
C ASN A 103 6.88 -8.00 -4.91
N LEU A 104 7.88 -8.07 -4.03
CA LEU A 104 7.94 -7.29 -2.81
C LEU A 104 9.05 -6.24 -2.90
N ARG A 105 8.69 -4.98 -2.70
CA ARG A 105 9.63 -3.86 -2.63
C ARG A 105 9.48 -3.15 -1.30
N VAL A 106 10.61 -2.83 -0.67
CA VAL A 106 10.65 -2.07 0.58
C VAL A 106 11.26 -0.69 0.29
N LEU A 107 10.54 0.36 0.63
CA LEU A 107 11.00 1.74 0.53
C LEU A 107 11.56 2.16 1.90
N PRO A 108 12.83 2.59 1.95
CA PRO A 108 13.47 2.96 3.20
C PRO A 108 12.88 4.23 3.82
N PRO A 109 13.18 4.52 5.10
CA PRO A 109 12.77 5.76 5.75
C PRO A 109 13.36 6.99 5.06
N GLY A 110 12.72 8.14 5.24
CA GLY A 110 13.15 9.41 4.65
C GLY A 110 12.59 9.70 3.26
N LEU A 111 11.83 8.78 2.65
CA LEU A 111 11.20 8.98 1.33
C LEU A 111 9.78 9.55 1.38
N GLY A 112 9.36 10.03 2.53
CA GLY A 112 8.04 10.59 2.73
C GLY A 112 7.00 9.57 3.19
N ILE A 113 5.88 10.08 3.62
CA ILE A 113 4.76 9.32 4.20
C ILE A 113 4.10 8.39 3.18
N CYS A 114 3.77 7.16 3.62
CA CYS A 114 3.24 6.09 2.78
C CYS A 114 1.98 6.50 2.01
N HIS A 115 0.94 6.89 2.74
CA HIS A 115 -0.39 7.14 2.19
C HIS A 115 -0.64 8.62 1.84
N GLN A 116 0.40 9.36 1.56
CA GLN A 116 0.34 10.74 1.04
C GLN A 116 1.33 10.89 -0.12
N VAL A 117 2.61 11.14 0.16
CA VAL A 117 3.62 11.36 -0.87
C VAL A 117 3.88 10.11 -1.69
N ASN A 118 4.07 8.95 -1.04
CA ASN A 118 4.32 7.70 -1.75
C ASN A 118 3.08 7.15 -2.45
N LEU A 119 1.88 7.43 -1.96
CA LEU A 119 0.65 7.06 -2.64
C LEU A 119 0.57 7.66 -4.05
N GLU A 120 0.88 8.95 -4.17
CA GLU A 120 0.95 9.66 -5.44
C GLU A 120 2.16 9.21 -6.28
N TYR A 121 3.34 9.16 -5.69
CA TYR A 121 4.59 8.83 -6.38
C TYR A 121 4.58 7.42 -6.99
N LEU A 122 3.94 6.46 -6.33
CA LEU A 122 3.86 5.07 -6.78
C LEU A 122 2.67 4.79 -7.70
N ALA A 123 1.74 5.75 -7.82
CA ALA A 123 0.57 5.61 -8.67
C ALA A 123 0.95 5.55 -10.15
N LYS A 124 0.21 4.75 -10.89
CA LYS A 124 0.32 4.63 -12.34
C LYS A 124 -1.06 4.88 -12.96
N VAL A 125 -1.09 5.22 -14.25
CA VAL A 125 -2.36 5.31 -14.98
C VAL A 125 -2.87 3.91 -15.30
N ALA A 126 -1.94 3.06 -15.78
CA ALA A 126 -2.23 1.68 -16.16
C ALA A 126 -1.00 0.80 -15.98
N PHE A 127 -1.26 -0.48 -15.80
CA PHE A 127 -0.28 -1.55 -15.86
C PHE A 127 -0.33 -2.27 -17.18
N VAL A 128 0.81 -2.75 -17.63
CA VAL A 128 0.94 -3.61 -18.80
C VAL A 128 1.57 -4.92 -18.34
N GLU A 129 0.88 -6.01 -18.57
CA GLU A 129 1.38 -7.36 -18.33
C GLU A 129 1.51 -8.08 -19.65
N ASP A 130 2.72 -8.45 -20.04
CA ASP A 130 3.04 -9.13 -21.28
C ASP A 130 3.52 -10.55 -20.98
N ASN A 131 2.75 -11.55 -21.43
CA ASN A 131 3.09 -12.97 -21.31
C ASN A 131 3.68 -13.53 -22.61
N GLY A 132 4.15 -12.67 -23.49
CA GLY A 132 4.82 -13.05 -24.74
C GLY A 132 3.88 -13.38 -25.90
N ASN A 133 2.62 -13.70 -25.63
CA ASN A 133 1.59 -13.96 -26.65
C ASN A 133 0.53 -12.86 -26.73
N MET A 134 0.29 -12.20 -25.62
CA MET A 134 -0.71 -11.13 -25.52
C MET A 134 -0.32 -10.16 -24.40
N ALA A 135 -0.44 -8.88 -24.66
CA ALA A 135 -0.29 -7.84 -23.65
C ALA A 135 -1.66 -7.48 -23.07
N PHE A 136 -1.78 -7.58 -21.76
CA PHE A 136 -2.96 -7.10 -21.02
C PHE A 136 -2.66 -5.71 -20.47
N VAL A 137 -3.59 -4.80 -20.69
CA VAL A 137 -3.54 -3.45 -20.14
C VAL A 137 -4.72 -3.27 -19.20
N TYR A 138 -4.44 -2.91 -17.95
CA TYR A 138 -5.48 -2.68 -16.96
C TYR A 138 -5.18 -1.43 -16.12
N PRO A 139 -6.21 -0.73 -15.61
CA PRO A 139 -6.02 0.49 -14.82
C PRO A 139 -5.33 0.21 -13.51
N ASP A 140 -4.63 1.22 -12.98
CA ASP A 140 -4.11 1.16 -11.62
C ASP A 140 -5.25 1.10 -10.60
N SER A 141 -5.04 0.26 -9.61
CA SER A 141 -5.91 0.13 -8.45
C SER A 141 -5.10 -0.37 -7.27
N VAL A 142 -5.39 0.10 -6.07
CA VAL A 142 -4.59 -0.20 -4.89
C VAL A 142 -5.43 -0.58 -3.69
N MET A 143 -5.05 -1.64 -3.01
CA MET A 143 -5.44 -1.90 -1.62
C MET A 143 -4.27 -1.49 -0.72
N GLY A 144 -4.55 -0.63 0.24
CA GLY A 144 -3.54 -0.17 1.19
C GLY A 144 -3.91 -0.51 2.62
N THR A 145 -2.91 -0.81 3.43
CA THR A 145 -3.11 -1.17 4.85
C THR A 145 -3.28 0.05 5.75
N ASP A 146 -3.93 1.08 5.24
CA ASP A 146 -4.22 2.32 5.96
C ASP A 146 -5.53 2.95 5.48
N SER A 147 -6.23 3.65 6.39
CA SER A 147 -7.47 4.37 6.09
C SER A 147 -7.30 5.55 5.13
N HIS A 148 -6.09 6.04 4.92
CA HIS A 148 -5.79 7.13 3.99
C HIS A 148 -5.62 6.66 2.54
N THR A 149 -5.56 5.36 2.28
CA THR A 149 -5.41 4.80 0.92
C THR A 149 -6.43 5.36 -0.08
N PRO A 150 -7.72 5.58 0.27
CA PRO A 150 -8.69 6.17 -0.65
C PRO A 150 -8.36 7.57 -1.17
N MET A 151 -7.36 8.26 -0.59
CA MET A 151 -6.90 9.57 -1.14
C MET A 151 -6.39 9.44 -2.58
N VAL A 152 -5.94 8.26 -3.00
CA VAL A 152 -5.51 8.00 -4.38
C VAL A 152 -6.64 8.18 -5.39
N ASN A 153 -7.89 8.14 -4.97
CA ASN A 153 -9.04 8.40 -5.83
C ASN A 153 -8.99 9.81 -6.46
N GLY A 154 -8.33 10.77 -5.81
CA GLY A 154 -8.06 12.09 -6.37
C GLY A 154 -7.19 12.08 -7.64
N LEU A 155 -6.44 11.01 -7.87
CA LEU A 155 -5.65 10.78 -9.08
C LEU A 155 -6.39 9.94 -10.13
N GLY A 156 -7.64 9.57 -9.87
CA GLY A 156 -8.41 8.67 -10.73
C GLY A 156 -8.03 7.19 -10.59
N VAL A 157 -7.34 6.83 -9.50
CA VAL A 157 -6.97 5.45 -9.16
C VAL A 157 -7.95 4.92 -8.13
N ALA A 158 -8.54 3.75 -8.38
CA ALA A 158 -9.41 3.11 -7.41
C ALA A 158 -8.59 2.58 -6.23
N GLY A 159 -8.90 3.04 -5.01
CA GLY A 159 -8.17 2.68 -3.80
C GLY A 159 -9.06 2.37 -2.61
N TRP A 160 -8.70 1.33 -1.87
CA TRP A 160 -9.36 0.89 -0.64
C TRP A 160 -8.38 0.78 0.52
N GLY A 161 -8.81 1.23 1.70
CA GLY A 161 -8.13 0.93 2.94
C GLY A 161 -8.61 -0.44 3.47
N VAL A 162 -7.67 -1.34 3.72
CA VAL A 162 -7.94 -2.71 4.20
C VAL A 162 -7.06 -3.04 5.40
N GLY A 163 -7.39 -4.11 6.12
CA GLY A 163 -6.52 -4.66 7.15
C GLY A 163 -5.37 -5.50 6.59
N GLY A 164 -4.44 -5.91 7.45
CA GLY A 164 -3.31 -6.75 7.05
C GLY A 164 -3.73 -8.12 6.50
N ILE A 165 -4.80 -8.70 7.02
CA ILE A 165 -5.30 -10.02 6.58
C ILE A 165 -5.87 -9.94 5.18
N GLU A 166 -6.64 -8.92 4.86
CA GLU A 166 -7.18 -8.71 3.51
C GLU A 166 -6.06 -8.41 2.50
N ALA A 167 -5.05 -7.64 2.91
CA ALA A 167 -3.87 -7.41 2.09
C ALA A 167 -3.11 -8.72 1.82
N LEU A 168 -2.91 -9.54 2.86
CA LEU A 168 -2.29 -10.87 2.73
C LEU A 168 -3.07 -11.76 1.75
N ALA A 169 -4.40 -11.80 1.88
CA ALA A 169 -5.25 -12.59 0.99
C ALA A 169 -5.12 -12.14 -0.48
N ALA A 170 -5.16 -10.82 -0.73
CA ALA A 170 -4.97 -10.27 -2.07
C ALA A 170 -3.55 -10.57 -2.61
N MET A 171 -2.52 -10.46 -1.78
CA MET A 171 -1.15 -10.83 -2.16
C MET A 171 -1.01 -12.33 -2.48
N LEU A 172 -1.84 -13.19 -1.90
CA LEU A 172 -1.91 -14.62 -2.23
C LEU A 172 -2.80 -14.92 -3.46
N GLY A 173 -3.37 -13.88 -4.09
CA GLY A 173 -4.21 -14.01 -5.28
C GLY A 173 -5.69 -14.27 -4.99
N TYR A 174 -6.14 -14.12 -3.74
CA TYR A 174 -7.54 -14.23 -3.38
C TYR A 174 -8.25 -12.88 -3.59
N PRO A 175 -9.27 -12.80 -4.44
CA PRO A 175 -10.05 -11.58 -4.60
C PRO A 175 -10.86 -11.27 -3.33
N SER A 176 -11.02 -10.00 -3.05
CA SER A 176 -11.94 -9.52 -2.03
C SER A 176 -13.30 -9.22 -2.64
N GLU A 177 -14.37 -9.52 -1.92
CA GLU A 177 -15.73 -9.19 -2.35
C GLU A 177 -16.13 -7.82 -1.79
N PHE A 178 -16.47 -6.90 -2.66
CA PHE A 178 -16.94 -5.58 -2.30
C PHE A 178 -18.30 -5.29 -2.92
N PRO A 179 -19.24 -4.65 -2.19
CA PRO A 179 -20.42 -4.09 -2.82
C PRO A 179 -20.01 -3.02 -3.82
N ILE A 180 -20.67 -2.96 -4.97
CA ILE A 180 -20.42 -1.91 -5.97
C ILE A 180 -20.57 -0.54 -5.27
N PRO A 181 -19.53 0.30 -5.24
CA PRO A 181 -19.57 1.58 -4.54
C PRO A 181 -20.45 2.60 -5.26
N ASP A 182 -21.02 3.52 -4.49
CA ASP A 182 -21.60 4.74 -5.07
C ASP A 182 -20.48 5.64 -5.57
N VAL A 183 -20.65 6.16 -6.76
CA VAL A 183 -19.75 7.17 -7.31
C VAL A 183 -20.33 8.55 -7.03
N ILE A 184 -19.63 9.32 -6.19
CA ILE A 184 -19.98 10.70 -5.85
C ILE A 184 -18.97 11.63 -6.52
N GLY A 185 -19.42 12.49 -7.41
CA GLY A 185 -18.60 13.54 -8.00
C GLY A 185 -18.50 14.74 -7.07
N ILE A 186 -17.29 15.26 -6.88
CA ILE A 186 -17.02 16.49 -6.13
C ILE A 186 -16.34 17.47 -7.07
N GLU A 187 -16.95 18.64 -7.24
CA GLU A 187 -16.35 19.76 -7.97
C GLU A 187 -15.75 20.75 -6.98
N LEU A 188 -14.44 20.94 -7.08
CA LEU A 188 -13.73 21.95 -6.29
C LEU A 188 -13.73 23.26 -7.07
N THR A 189 -14.32 24.31 -6.49
CA THR A 189 -14.38 25.65 -7.10
C THR A 189 -13.64 26.67 -6.24
N GLY A 190 -13.09 27.72 -6.88
CA GLY A 190 -12.33 28.76 -6.22
C GLY A 190 -10.84 28.47 -6.12
N GLU A 191 -10.14 29.26 -5.32
CA GLU A 191 -8.70 29.15 -5.08
C GLU A 191 -8.45 28.83 -3.61
N LEU A 192 -7.50 27.92 -3.36
CA LEU A 192 -7.02 27.69 -2.01
C LEU A 192 -6.15 28.86 -1.57
N PRO A 193 -6.40 29.48 -0.39
CA PRO A 193 -5.49 30.47 0.14
C PRO A 193 -4.07 29.90 0.32
N ALA A 194 -3.06 30.75 0.15
CA ALA A 194 -1.69 30.37 0.49
C ALA A 194 -1.62 29.93 1.95
N GLU A 195 -0.82 28.92 2.23
CA GLU A 195 -0.56 28.37 3.58
C GLU A 195 -1.71 27.57 4.22
N ILE A 196 -2.69 27.08 3.44
CA ILE A 196 -3.67 26.15 3.97
C ILE A 196 -2.99 24.82 4.32
N GLY A 197 -3.04 24.48 5.61
CA GLY A 197 -2.61 23.18 6.10
C GLY A 197 -3.70 22.10 6.00
N ARG A 198 -3.29 20.85 6.10
CA ARG A 198 -4.17 19.66 6.02
C ARG A 198 -5.36 19.70 7.01
N ALA A 199 -5.14 20.18 8.21
CA ALA A 199 -6.19 20.30 9.22
C ALA A 199 -7.30 21.27 8.77
N SER A 200 -6.93 22.41 8.17
CA SER A 200 -7.87 23.42 7.67
C SER A 200 -8.76 22.92 6.53
N CYS A 201 -8.31 21.94 5.78
CA CYS A 201 -9.11 21.31 4.70
C CYS A 201 -10.19 20.36 5.25
N ARG A 202 -10.05 19.86 6.48
CA ARG A 202 -11.02 18.96 7.10
C ARG A 202 -12.15 19.65 7.83
N GLU A 203 -11.96 20.90 8.23
CA GLU A 203 -12.90 21.69 9.03
C GLU A 203 -13.87 22.54 8.19
N ARG A 204 -13.77 22.45 6.87
CA ARG A 204 -14.63 23.14 5.91
C ARG A 204 -15.33 22.13 5.00
#